data_bfc428b905a31a83c94a353a548e8cfd
#
_entry.id   bfc428b905a31a83c94a353a548e8cfd
#
_cell.length_a   1.000
_cell.length_b   1.000
_cell.length_c   1.000
_cell.angle_alpha   90.00
_cell.angle_beta   90.00
_cell.angle_gamma   90.00
#
_symmetry.space_group_name_H-M   'P 1'
#
loop_
_entity.id
_entity.type
_entity.pdbx_description
1 polymer ?
#
loop_
_entity_poly.entity_id
_entity_poly.type
_entity_poly.pdbx_seq_one_letter_code
_entity_poly.pdbx_strand_id
1 'polypeptide(L)'
;MSTPRPRGSRALEALHFSVADVQDGLGPFLSVFLQSRGWSVAAIGTVMSAGGIAGMLATTPAGALVDTTRRKRAVVVVGCLAILLATALIWLHPTSSGVVTAQIVSALAAAGIGPALTGITLGLVHARGFDHQLARNQVANHAGNMLAAVLAGWLGWRFGFAAVFVLTAAFGVLAIAAVLLIPSAAIDHRAARGLGQADGADSLSGWRVLLTCRPLAVLAITLGLFHLGNAAMLPLYGMAIVAAHAGDANALTATTIVVAQATMVVVALLAMRWIRVHGHWWVLLVAFMALPLRALVAASLIQGWGVFPVQILDGLGAGLQAVVVPALVARLLQGTGRVNVGQGAVMTVQGVGAALSPALGGWLAHAFGYRIAFLALGGIAVLAVALWAGCRGMLQAASDAG
;
A
#
# COMPACT_ATOMS: atom_id res chain seq x y z
N MET A 1 -23.85 -13.46 23.14
CA MET A 1 -23.92 -14.71 22.35
C MET A 1 -23.12 -14.50 21.07
N SER A 2 -22.00 -15.21 20.91
CA SER A 2 -21.17 -15.12 19.70
C SER A 2 -21.92 -15.81 18.55
N THR A 3 -22.28 -15.06 17.52
CA THR A 3 -22.82 -15.64 16.29
C THR A 3 -21.83 -16.66 15.73
N PRO A 4 -22.30 -17.84 15.29
CA PRO A 4 -21.42 -18.85 14.72
C PRO A 4 -20.72 -18.28 13.50
N ARG A 5 -19.39 -18.48 13.41
CA ARG A 5 -18.57 -17.98 12.30
C ARG A 5 -19.02 -18.60 10.99
N PRO A 6 -19.20 -17.79 9.92
CA PRO A 6 -19.52 -18.34 8.61
C PRO A 6 -18.48 -19.37 8.13
N ARG A 7 -18.96 -20.39 7.41
CA ARG A 7 -18.05 -21.37 6.80
C ARG A 7 -17.08 -20.67 5.85
N GLY A 8 -15.78 -20.91 6.01
CA GLY A 8 -14.74 -20.30 5.16
C GLY A 8 -14.09 -19.03 5.73
N SER A 9 -14.59 -18.44 6.83
CA SER A 9 -13.98 -17.21 7.38
C SER A 9 -12.54 -17.41 7.89
N ARG A 10 -12.20 -18.59 8.43
CA ARG A 10 -10.81 -18.92 8.82
C ARG A 10 -9.91 -19.07 7.60
N ALA A 11 -10.39 -19.70 6.54
CA ALA A 11 -9.65 -19.80 5.27
C ALA A 11 -9.45 -18.42 4.62
N LEU A 12 -10.42 -17.52 4.76
CA LEU A 12 -10.32 -16.13 4.31
C LEU A 12 -9.26 -15.35 5.10
N GLU A 13 -9.21 -15.51 6.42
CA GLU A 13 -8.15 -14.90 7.26
C GLU A 13 -6.77 -15.47 6.90
N ALA A 14 -6.65 -16.79 6.71
CA ALA A 14 -5.41 -17.42 6.26
C ALA A 14 -4.99 -16.94 4.86
N LEU A 15 -5.96 -16.70 3.97
CA LEU A 15 -5.72 -16.12 2.65
C LEU A 15 -5.16 -14.70 2.77
N HIS A 16 -5.77 -13.82 3.58
CA HIS A 16 -5.27 -12.46 3.80
C HIS A 16 -3.89 -12.45 4.44
N PHE A 17 -3.62 -13.36 5.35
CA PHE A 17 -2.30 -13.55 5.95
C PHE A 17 -1.24 -13.91 4.90
N SER A 18 -1.53 -14.89 4.05
CA SER A 18 -0.56 -15.39 3.08
C SER A 18 -0.40 -14.48 1.86
N VAL A 19 -1.47 -13.82 1.42
CA VAL A 19 -1.44 -12.96 0.24
C VAL A 19 -0.74 -11.63 0.50
N ALA A 20 -0.55 -11.24 1.76
CA ALA A 20 0.09 -9.98 2.14
C ALA A 20 1.50 -9.84 1.53
N ASP A 21 2.33 -10.88 1.65
CA ASP A 21 3.67 -10.92 1.06
C ASP A 21 3.62 -11.00 -0.48
N VAL A 22 2.65 -11.74 -1.02
CA VAL A 22 2.54 -12.00 -2.46
C VAL A 22 2.12 -10.76 -3.24
N GLN A 23 1.19 -9.95 -2.72
CA GLN A 23 0.68 -8.75 -3.40
C GLN A 23 1.76 -7.70 -3.63
N ASP A 24 2.68 -7.55 -2.67
CA ASP A 24 3.81 -6.64 -2.77
C ASP A 24 4.97 -7.24 -3.60
N GLY A 25 4.85 -8.52 -4.01
CA GLY A 25 5.91 -9.27 -4.66
C GLY A 25 7.13 -9.35 -3.76
N LEU A 26 8.31 -8.97 -4.30
CA LEU A 26 9.52 -8.86 -3.45
C LEU A 26 9.56 -7.55 -2.65
N GLY A 27 8.62 -6.63 -2.89
CA GLY A 27 8.55 -5.34 -2.20
C GLY A 27 9.90 -4.63 -2.13
N PRO A 28 10.29 -4.12 -0.95
CA PRO A 28 11.57 -3.46 -0.76
C PRO A 28 12.80 -4.36 -1.00
N PHE A 29 12.68 -5.69 -0.87
CA PHE A 29 13.76 -6.63 -1.16
C PHE A 29 14.20 -6.61 -2.63
N LEU A 30 13.27 -6.30 -3.56
CA LEU A 30 13.59 -6.17 -4.97
C LEU A 30 14.68 -5.12 -5.22
N SER A 31 14.57 -3.95 -4.59
CA SER A 31 15.51 -2.85 -4.81
C SER A 31 16.93 -3.23 -4.39
N VAL A 32 17.08 -3.85 -3.22
CA VAL A 32 18.40 -4.28 -2.73
C VAL A 32 18.93 -5.51 -3.48
N PHE A 33 18.05 -6.41 -3.96
CA PHE A 33 18.42 -7.51 -4.84
C PHE A 33 18.97 -7.00 -6.18
N LEU A 34 18.29 -6.09 -6.85
CA LEU A 34 18.74 -5.53 -8.13
C LEU A 34 20.06 -4.73 -7.94
N GLN A 35 20.18 -3.97 -6.83
CA GLN A 35 21.40 -3.29 -6.49
C GLN A 35 22.58 -4.27 -6.31
N SER A 36 22.37 -5.41 -5.65
CA SER A 36 23.39 -6.46 -5.51
C SER A 36 23.79 -7.10 -6.85
N ARG A 37 22.95 -6.96 -7.88
CA ARG A 37 23.23 -7.37 -9.26
C ARG A 37 23.86 -6.28 -10.11
N GLY A 38 24.27 -5.15 -9.51
CA GLY A 38 24.95 -4.05 -10.18
C GLY A 38 24.04 -3.06 -10.90
N TRP A 39 22.71 -3.11 -10.65
CA TRP A 39 21.80 -2.14 -11.25
C TRP A 39 21.99 -0.76 -10.65
N SER A 40 21.91 0.28 -11.50
CA SER A 40 21.89 1.66 -11.00
C SER A 40 20.61 1.98 -10.26
N VAL A 41 20.67 2.88 -9.27
CA VAL A 41 19.51 3.30 -8.49
C VAL A 41 18.41 3.91 -9.38
N ALA A 42 18.82 4.64 -10.45
CA ALA A 42 17.90 5.18 -11.43
C ALA A 42 17.13 4.09 -12.19
N ALA A 43 17.83 3.03 -12.65
CA ALA A 43 17.19 1.90 -13.33
C ALA A 43 16.21 1.17 -12.41
N ILE A 44 16.59 0.93 -11.16
CA ILE A 44 15.72 0.31 -10.15
C ILE A 44 14.46 1.16 -9.94
N GLY A 45 14.60 2.46 -9.71
CA GLY A 45 13.47 3.37 -9.53
C GLY A 45 12.55 3.42 -10.74
N THR A 46 13.11 3.43 -11.96
CA THR A 46 12.33 3.42 -13.22
C THR A 46 11.49 2.15 -13.35
N VAL A 47 12.07 0.99 -13.07
CA VAL A 47 11.35 -0.30 -13.15
C VAL A 47 10.24 -0.38 -12.09
N MET A 48 10.51 0.07 -10.87
CA MET A 48 9.49 0.12 -9.81
C MET A 48 8.34 1.07 -10.20
N SER A 49 8.64 2.21 -10.79
CA SER A 49 7.62 3.13 -11.30
C SER A 49 6.82 2.56 -12.46
N ALA A 50 7.45 1.81 -13.37
CA ALA A 50 6.74 1.13 -14.47
C ALA A 50 5.69 0.15 -13.91
N GLY A 51 6.04 -0.64 -12.91
CA GLY A 51 5.10 -1.50 -12.19
C GLY A 51 3.99 -0.69 -11.51
N GLY A 52 4.34 0.37 -10.77
CA GLY A 52 3.37 1.24 -10.10
C GLY A 52 2.36 1.86 -11.06
N ILE A 53 2.82 2.38 -12.20
CA ILE A 53 1.96 2.96 -13.25
C ILE A 53 1.04 1.88 -13.85
N ALA A 54 1.60 0.69 -14.18
CA ALA A 54 0.81 -0.41 -14.71
C ALA A 54 -0.30 -0.85 -13.73
N GLY A 55 0.02 -0.98 -12.43
CA GLY A 55 -0.95 -1.32 -11.39
C GLY A 55 -2.04 -0.26 -11.24
N MET A 56 -1.66 1.01 -11.22
CA MET A 56 -2.59 2.14 -11.15
C MET A 56 -3.58 2.14 -12.33
N LEU A 57 -3.08 1.97 -13.55
CA LEU A 57 -3.91 1.91 -14.76
C LEU A 57 -4.82 0.68 -14.77
N ALA A 58 -4.35 -0.44 -14.21
CA ALA A 58 -5.08 -1.70 -14.16
C ALA A 58 -6.17 -1.73 -13.08
N THR A 59 -6.09 -0.91 -12.03
CA THR A 59 -6.97 -1.00 -10.85
C THR A 59 -8.46 -0.91 -11.23
N THR A 60 -8.84 0.08 -12.04
CA THR A 60 -10.24 0.26 -12.46
C THR A 60 -10.73 -0.87 -13.37
N PRO A 61 -10.05 -1.24 -14.46
CA PRO A 61 -10.51 -2.33 -15.32
C PRO A 61 -10.47 -3.70 -14.62
N ALA A 62 -9.51 -3.94 -13.73
CA ALA A 62 -9.45 -5.17 -12.94
C ALA A 62 -10.62 -5.25 -11.95
N GLY A 63 -10.96 -4.15 -11.27
CA GLY A 63 -12.15 -4.07 -10.42
C GLY A 63 -13.43 -4.39 -11.20
N ALA A 64 -13.64 -3.76 -12.35
CA ALA A 64 -14.80 -4.02 -13.22
C ALA A 64 -14.87 -5.49 -13.68
N LEU A 65 -13.72 -6.09 -14.04
CA LEU A 65 -13.65 -7.50 -14.41
C LEU A 65 -14.04 -8.41 -13.22
N VAL A 66 -13.54 -8.10 -12.04
CA VAL A 66 -13.87 -8.85 -10.81
C VAL A 66 -15.35 -8.73 -10.46
N ASP A 67 -15.96 -7.57 -10.65
CA ASP A 67 -17.39 -7.37 -10.37
C ASP A 67 -18.28 -8.20 -11.31
N THR A 68 -17.89 -8.35 -12.56
CA THR A 68 -18.67 -9.13 -13.55
C THR A 68 -18.48 -10.64 -13.38
N THR A 69 -17.35 -11.11 -12.88
CA THR A 69 -17.05 -12.54 -12.78
C THR A 69 -17.69 -13.21 -11.57
N ARG A 70 -18.17 -14.43 -11.77
CA ARG A 70 -18.57 -15.35 -10.68
C ARG A 70 -17.38 -16.17 -10.15
N ARG A 71 -16.23 -16.12 -10.83
CA ARG A 71 -15.06 -16.94 -10.50
C ARG A 71 -13.99 -16.15 -9.72
N LYS A 72 -14.41 -15.40 -8.67
CA LYS A 72 -13.50 -14.55 -7.88
C LYS A 72 -12.32 -15.32 -7.28
N ARG A 73 -12.52 -16.60 -6.88
CA ARG A 73 -11.44 -17.48 -6.40
C ARG A 73 -10.40 -17.74 -7.50
N ALA A 74 -10.85 -17.98 -8.74
CA ALA A 74 -9.94 -18.18 -9.87
C ALA A 74 -9.11 -16.93 -10.16
N VAL A 75 -9.67 -15.72 -10.01
CA VAL A 75 -8.91 -14.46 -10.13
C VAL A 75 -7.75 -14.42 -9.14
N VAL A 76 -8.00 -14.80 -7.87
CA VAL A 76 -6.93 -14.84 -6.85
C VAL A 76 -5.88 -15.91 -7.21
N VAL A 77 -6.28 -17.11 -7.62
CA VAL A 77 -5.35 -18.19 -8.01
C VAL A 77 -4.49 -17.76 -9.19
N VAL A 78 -5.09 -17.25 -10.26
CA VAL A 78 -4.39 -16.79 -11.45
C VAL A 78 -3.48 -15.61 -11.13
N GLY A 79 -3.95 -14.67 -10.29
CA GLY A 79 -3.15 -13.54 -9.83
C GLY A 79 -1.91 -13.99 -9.03
N CYS A 80 -2.08 -14.89 -8.05
CA CYS A 80 -0.96 -15.45 -7.30
C CYS A 80 0.02 -16.20 -8.21
N LEU A 81 -0.47 -17.05 -9.14
CA LEU A 81 0.39 -17.74 -10.09
C LEU A 81 1.17 -16.77 -11.00
N ALA A 82 0.51 -15.72 -11.49
CA ALA A 82 1.17 -14.70 -12.32
C ALA A 82 2.29 -13.99 -11.55
N ILE A 83 2.05 -13.63 -10.27
CA ILE A 83 3.08 -13.01 -9.42
C ILE A 83 4.22 -13.99 -9.15
N LEU A 84 3.94 -15.26 -8.85
CA LEU A 84 4.98 -16.27 -8.64
C LEU A 84 5.84 -16.48 -9.89
N LEU A 85 5.23 -16.54 -11.08
CA LEU A 85 5.95 -16.64 -12.34
C LEU A 85 6.79 -15.39 -12.63
N ALA A 86 6.26 -14.22 -12.35
CA ALA A 86 6.98 -12.95 -12.46
C ALA A 86 8.18 -12.91 -11.51
N THR A 87 7.99 -13.34 -10.26
CA THR A 87 9.05 -13.44 -9.25
C THR A 87 10.14 -14.43 -9.70
N ALA A 88 9.75 -15.58 -10.22
CA ALA A 88 10.69 -16.55 -10.80
C ALA A 88 11.45 -15.99 -12.02
N LEU A 89 10.79 -15.21 -12.88
CA LEU A 89 11.42 -14.53 -14.00
C LEU A 89 12.50 -13.54 -13.53
N ILE A 90 12.24 -12.76 -12.48
CA ILE A 90 13.24 -11.86 -11.90
C ILE A 90 14.46 -12.62 -11.38
N TRP A 91 14.25 -13.78 -10.73
CA TRP A 91 15.34 -14.60 -10.22
C TRP A 91 16.18 -15.23 -11.31
N LEU A 92 15.54 -15.81 -12.33
CA LEU A 92 16.20 -16.55 -13.42
C LEU A 92 16.84 -15.64 -14.47
N HIS A 93 16.19 -14.51 -14.77
CA HIS A 93 16.59 -13.58 -15.83
C HIS A 93 16.51 -12.12 -15.33
N PRO A 94 17.43 -11.67 -14.44
CA PRO A 94 17.44 -10.30 -13.93
C PRO A 94 17.95 -9.28 -14.97
N THR A 95 17.43 -9.37 -16.20
CA THR A 95 17.67 -8.41 -17.28
C THR A 95 16.67 -7.26 -17.22
N SER A 96 16.99 -6.12 -17.82
CA SER A 96 16.09 -4.95 -17.80
C SER A 96 14.70 -5.28 -18.34
N SER A 97 14.61 -5.97 -19.47
CA SER A 97 13.33 -6.39 -20.06
C SER A 97 12.61 -7.43 -19.18
N GLY A 98 13.32 -8.40 -18.63
CA GLY A 98 12.76 -9.42 -17.75
C GLY A 98 12.16 -8.82 -16.48
N VAL A 99 12.87 -7.92 -15.82
CA VAL A 99 12.41 -7.27 -14.58
C VAL A 99 11.25 -6.31 -14.85
N VAL A 100 11.30 -5.50 -15.93
CA VAL A 100 10.18 -4.62 -16.32
C VAL A 100 8.93 -5.44 -16.61
N THR A 101 9.05 -6.51 -17.40
CA THR A 101 7.92 -7.40 -17.72
C THR A 101 7.35 -8.02 -16.44
N ALA A 102 8.21 -8.53 -15.56
CA ALA A 102 7.79 -9.13 -14.31
C ALA A 102 7.06 -8.12 -13.40
N GLN A 103 7.58 -6.89 -13.27
CA GLN A 103 6.94 -5.83 -12.49
C GLN A 103 5.56 -5.44 -13.05
N ILE A 104 5.44 -5.33 -14.37
CA ILE A 104 4.15 -5.04 -15.02
C ILE A 104 3.17 -6.20 -14.79
N VAL A 105 3.59 -7.44 -15.01
CA VAL A 105 2.74 -8.63 -14.81
C VAL A 105 2.30 -8.74 -13.35
N SER A 106 3.21 -8.57 -12.39
CA SER A 106 2.89 -8.59 -10.96
C SER A 106 1.89 -7.50 -10.60
N ALA A 107 2.08 -6.28 -11.08
CA ALA A 107 1.20 -5.14 -10.80
C ALA A 107 -0.21 -5.33 -11.40
N LEU A 108 -0.31 -5.83 -12.63
CA LEU A 108 -1.59 -6.17 -13.26
C LEU A 108 -2.33 -7.27 -12.49
N ALA A 109 -1.61 -8.29 -12.04
CA ALA A 109 -2.16 -9.39 -11.26
C ALA A 109 -2.64 -8.91 -9.88
N ALA A 110 -1.82 -8.14 -9.17
CA ALA A 110 -2.15 -7.57 -7.85
C ALA A 110 -3.40 -6.67 -7.90
N ALA A 111 -3.57 -5.89 -8.99
CA ALA A 111 -4.72 -5.02 -9.19
C ALA A 111 -6.07 -5.78 -9.17
N GLY A 112 -6.09 -7.06 -9.56
CA GLY A 112 -7.29 -7.90 -9.51
C GLY A 112 -7.50 -8.61 -8.17
N ILE A 113 -6.43 -8.88 -7.43
CA ILE A 113 -6.51 -9.64 -6.16
C ILE A 113 -7.30 -8.87 -5.10
N GLY A 114 -7.01 -7.59 -4.87
CA GLY A 114 -7.68 -6.77 -3.86
C GLY A 114 -9.21 -6.74 -4.00
N PRO A 115 -9.75 -6.34 -5.16
CA PRO A 115 -11.20 -6.40 -5.43
C PRO A 115 -11.78 -7.81 -5.28
N ALA A 116 -11.06 -8.86 -5.69
CA ALA A 116 -11.52 -10.24 -5.56
C ALA A 116 -11.65 -10.66 -4.09
N LEU A 117 -10.67 -10.31 -3.23
CA LEU A 117 -10.70 -10.56 -1.80
C LEU A 117 -11.86 -9.83 -1.11
N THR A 118 -12.08 -8.56 -1.47
CA THR A 118 -13.22 -7.76 -0.98
C THR A 118 -14.55 -8.39 -1.38
N GLY A 119 -14.67 -8.78 -2.65
CA GLY A 119 -15.88 -9.46 -3.14
C GLY A 119 -16.11 -10.83 -2.49
N ILE A 120 -15.07 -11.64 -2.25
CA ILE A 120 -15.18 -12.91 -1.52
C ILE A 120 -15.62 -12.64 -0.08
N THR A 121 -15.02 -11.64 0.59
CA THR A 121 -15.38 -11.25 1.96
C THR A 121 -16.88 -10.89 2.02
N LEU A 122 -17.32 -9.99 1.16
CA LEU A 122 -18.71 -9.54 1.12
C LEU A 122 -19.69 -10.68 0.80
N GLY A 123 -19.30 -11.58 -0.12
CA GLY A 123 -20.11 -12.75 -0.48
C GLY A 123 -20.23 -13.80 0.63
N LEU A 124 -19.26 -13.87 1.54
CA LEU A 124 -19.28 -14.82 2.66
C LEU A 124 -20.05 -14.30 3.88
N VAL A 125 -19.92 -13.01 4.21
CA VAL A 125 -20.45 -12.48 5.47
C VAL A 125 -21.58 -11.48 5.29
N HIS A 126 -21.92 -11.15 4.06
CA HIS A 126 -22.91 -10.13 3.68
C HIS A 126 -22.61 -8.75 4.32
N ALA A 127 -23.43 -7.73 4.04
CA ALA A 127 -23.19 -6.36 4.51
C ALA A 127 -23.14 -6.25 6.05
N ARG A 128 -23.97 -7.03 6.76
CA ARG A 128 -24.03 -6.96 8.24
C ARG A 128 -22.76 -7.44 8.94
N GLY A 129 -22.00 -8.36 8.34
CA GLY A 129 -20.76 -8.90 8.92
C GLY A 129 -19.50 -8.31 8.29
N PHE A 130 -19.64 -7.47 7.26
CA PHE A 130 -18.53 -7.05 6.41
C PHE A 130 -17.46 -6.27 7.18
N ASP A 131 -17.83 -5.24 7.92
CA ASP A 131 -16.86 -4.40 8.63
C ASP A 131 -16.06 -5.20 9.67
N HIS A 132 -16.76 -6.07 10.41
CA HIS A 132 -16.08 -6.92 11.39
C HIS A 132 -15.11 -7.91 10.75
N GLN A 133 -15.50 -8.56 9.64
CA GLN A 133 -14.62 -9.50 8.93
C GLN A 133 -13.48 -8.75 8.22
N LEU A 134 -13.74 -7.56 7.66
CA LEU A 134 -12.71 -6.72 7.05
C LEU A 134 -11.63 -6.35 8.07
N ALA A 135 -12.02 -5.93 9.27
CA ALA A 135 -11.07 -5.63 10.35
C ALA A 135 -10.19 -6.86 10.70
N ARG A 136 -10.78 -8.06 10.77
CA ARG A 136 -10.03 -9.31 11.01
C ARG A 136 -9.08 -9.66 9.86
N ASN A 137 -9.53 -9.47 8.64
CA ASN A 137 -8.70 -9.67 7.45
C ASN A 137 -7.50 -8.72 7.45
N GLN A 138 -7.68 -7.46 7.86
CA GLN A 138 -6.58 -6.51 7.99
C GLN A 138 -5.59 -6.90 9.09
N VAL A 139 -6.07 -7.37 10.24
CA VAL A 139 -5.17 -7.92 11.28
C VAL A 139 -4.36 -9.10 10.75
N ALA A 140 -5.00 -10.03 10.04
CA ALA A 140 -4.32 -11.17 9.43
C ALA A 140 -3.29 -10.72 8.37
N ASN A 141 -3.65 -9.73 7.53
CA ASN A 141 -2.76 -9.16 6.52
C ASN A 141 -1.51 -8.53 7.16
N HIS A 142 -1.67 -7.66 8.16
CA HIS A 142 -0.54 -7.05 8.87
C HIS A 142 0.34 -8.09 9.57
N ALA A 143 -0.27 -9.10 10.20
CA ALA A 143 0.48 -10.19 10.83
C ALA A 143 1.27 -11.01 9.80
N GLY A 144 0.67 -11.29 8.63
CA GLY A 144 1.32 -11.96 7.52
C GLY A 144 2.52 -11.17 6.99
N ASN A 145 2.34 -9.89 6.76
CA ASN A 145 3.39 -8.98 6.28
C ASN A 145 4.56 -8.89 7.27
N MET A 146 4.27 -8.76 8.57
CA MET A 146 5.31 -8.73 9.60
C MET A 146 6.07 -10.05 9.67
N LEU A 147 5.37 -11.19 9.68
CA LEU A 147 6.01 -12.51 9.74
C LEU A 147 6.85 -12.76 8.48
N ALA A 148 6.30 -12.47 7.30
CA ALA A 148 7.03 -12.60 6.03
C ALA A 148 8.30 -11.76 6.03
N ALA A 149 8.24 -10.50 6.49
CA ALA A 149 9.39 -9.62 6.58
C ALA A 149 10.47 -10.16 7.55
N VAL A 150 10.08 -10.63 8.74
CA VAL A 150 11.02 -11.23 9.71
C VAL A 150 11.69 -12.47 9.13
N LEU A 151 10.89 -13.37 8.53
CA LEU A 151 11.42 -14.60 7.92
C LEU A 151 12.31 -14.28 6.71
N ALA A 152 11.91 -13.34 5.84
CA ALA A 152 12.71 -12.92 4.69
C ALA A 152 14.04 -12.31 5.12
N GLY A 153 14.04 -11.48 6.17
CA GLY A 153 15.25 -10.90 6.73
C GLY A 153 16.20 -11.95 7.30
N TRP A 154 15.68 -12.86 8.14
CA TRP A 154 16.48 -13.89 8.76
C TRP A 154 17.00 -14.93 7.75
N LEU A 155 16.12 -15.45 6.89
CA LEU A 155 16.48 -16.40 5.84
C LEU A 155 17.41 -15.77 4.82
N GLY A 156 17.14 -14.53 4.41
CA GLY A 156 17.96 -13.79 3.48
C GLY A 156 19.36 -13.51 4.03
N TRP A 157 19.48 -13.15 5.31
CA TRP A 157 20.76 -13.00 6.00
C TRP A 157 21.54 -14.32 6.06
N ARG A 158 20.85 -15.43 6.38
CA ARG A 158 21.53 -16.73 6.60
C ARG A 158 21.83 -17.47 5.30
N PHE A 159 20.94 -17.37 4.28
CA PHE A 159 20.97 -18.17 3.05
C PHE A 159 20.98 -17.32 1.76
N GLY A 160 21.01 -16.00 1.89
CA GLY A 160 20.99 -15.08 0.75
C GLY A 160 19.61 -14.89 0.10
N PHE A 161 19.58 -14.10 -0.96
CA PHE A 161 18.34 -13.74 -1.65
C PHE A 161 17.52 -14.94 -2.16
N ALA A 162 18.15 -16.05 -2.52
CA ALA A 162 17.45 -17.27 -2.93
C ALA A 162 16.36 -17.69 -1.93
N ALA A 163 16.67 -17.60 -0.64
CA ALA A 163 15.73 -17.95 0.41
C ALA A 163 14.54 -16.99 0.48
N VAL A 164 14.73 -15.71 0.18
CA VAL A 164 13.64 -14.72 0.10
C VAL A 164 12.70 -15.08 -1.05
N PHE A 165 13.21 -15.42 -2.23
CA PHE A 165 12.41 -15.85 -3.37
C PHE A 165 11.62 -17.13 -3.09
N VAL A 166 12.25 -18.11 -2.42
CA VAL A 166 11.58 -19.35 -2.01
C VAL A 166 10.48 -19.07 -0.97
N LEU A 167 10.71 -18.15 -0.03
CA LEU A 167 9.73 -17.75 0.96
C LEU A 167 8.49 -17.11 0.30
N THR A 168 8.68 -16.16 -0.62
CA THR A 168 7.57 -15.57 -1.38
C THR A 168 6.81 -16.63 -2.18
N ALA A 169 7.52 -17.61 -2.76
CA ALA A 169 6.87 -18.75 -3.42
C ALA A 169 6.03 -19.59 -2.44
N ALA A 170 6.54 -19.85 -1.24
CA ALA A 170 5.82 -20.59 -0.21
C ALA A 170 4.54 -19.84 0.23
N PHE A 171 4.61 -18.54 0.48
CA PHE A 171 3.44 -17.71 0.80
C PHE A 171 2.42 -17.70 -0.34
N GLY A 172 2.86 -17.67 -1.60
CA GLY A 172 2.00 -17.77 -2.78
C GLY A 172 1.27 -19.10 -2.87
N VAL A 173 1.95 -20.20 -2.62
CA VAL A 173 1.33 -21.54 -2.56
C VAL A 173 0.33 -21.63 -1.40
N LEU A 174 0.66 -21.08 -0.23
CA LEU A 174 -0.26 -21.01 0.91
C LEU A 174 -1.50 -20.15 0.60
N ALA A 175 -1.34 -19.02 -0.10
CA ALA A 175 -2.45 -18.19 -0.53
C ALA A 175 -3.38 -18.93 -1.52
N ILE A 176 -2.80 -19.65 -2.49
CA ILE A 176 -3.57 -20.50 -3.41
C ILE A 176 -4.31 -21.61 -2.65
N ALA A 177 -3.64 -22.30 -1.73
CA ALA A 177 -4.27 -23.33 -0.91
C ALA A 177 -5.41 -22.74 -0.06
N ALA A 178 -5.19 -21.59 0.60
CA ALA A 178 -6.17 -20.93 1.44
C ALA A 178 -7.42 -20.51 0.64
N VAL A 179 -7.26 -19.92 -0.57
CA VAL A 179 -8.43 -19.56 -1.40
C VAL A 179 -9.19 -20.77 -1.91
N LEU A 180 -8.52 -21.88 -2.17
CA LEU A 180 -9.16 -23.14 -2.60
C LEU A 180 -9.95 -23.80 -1.46
N LEU A 181 -9.54 -23.61 -0.21
CA LEU A 181 -10.27 -24.07 0.99
C LEU A 181 -11.57 -23.26 1.25
N ILE A 182 -11.78 -22.10 0.63
CA ILE A 182 -13.04 -21.37 0.72
C ILE A 182 -14.07 -22.07 -0.16
N PRO A 183 -15.18 -22.60 0.39
CA PRO A 183 -16.18 -23.29 -0.43
C PRO A 183 -16.83 -22.31 -1.43
N SER A 184 -16.83 -22.65 -2.72
CA SER A 184 -17.46 -21.81 -3.75
C SER A 184 -18.94 -21.59 -3.52
N ALA A 185 -19.63 -22.61 -3.01
CA ALA A 185 -21.05 -22.56 -2.68
C ALA A 185 -21.39 -21.64 -1.50
N ALA A 186 -20.38 -21.28 -0.67
CA ALA A 186 -20.59 -20.35 0.44
C ALA A 186 -20.53 -18.87 0.00
N ILE A 187 -20.06 -18.58 -1.22
CA ILE A 187 -19.93 -17.22 -1.72
C ILE A 187 -21.22 -16.83 -2.43
N ASP A 188 -21.99 -15.93 -1.82
CA ASP A 188 -23.12 -15.30 -2.48
C ASP A 188 -22.63 -14.30 -3.54
N HIS A 189 -22.81 -14.67 -4.82
CA HIS A 189 -22.34 -13.85 -5.94
C HIS A 189 -23.14 -12.55 -6.13
N ARG A 190 -24.37 -12.45 -5.62
CA ARG A 190 -25.17 -11.20 -5.68
C ARG A 190 -24.65 -10.23 -4.62
N ALA A 191 -24.50 -10.71 -3.38
CA ALA A 191 -23.88 -9.93 -2.30
C ALA A 191 -22.46 -9.48 -2.66
N ALA A 192 -21.65 -10.39 -3.22
CA ALA A 192 -20.27 -10.11 -3.66
C ALA A 192 -20.14 -9.01 -4.73
N ARG A 193 -21.24 -8.60 -5.37
CA ARG A 193 -21.28 -7.49 -6.34
C ARG A 193 -21.86 -6.20 -5.74
N GLY A 194 -22.19 -6.18 -4.47
CA GLY A 194 -22.85 -5.03 -3.85
C GLY A 194 -24.30 -4.82 -4.32
N LEU A 195 -24.90 -5.78 -5.03
CA LEU A 195 -26.29 -5.71 -5.50
C LEU A 195 -27.26 -5.95 -4.33
N GLY A 196 -27.36 -4.99 -3.44
CA GLY A 196 -28.26 -5.03 -2.28
C GLY A 196 -28.57 -3.67 -1.71
N GLN A 197 -27.92 -2.61 -2.21
CA GLN A 197 -28.23 -1.23 -1.82
C GLN A 197 -28.14 -0.30 -3.03
N ALA A 198 -29.29 0.33 -3.31
CA ALA A 198 -29.51 1.53 -4.12
C ALA A 198 -29.23 1.40 -5.62
N ASP A 199 -30.26 1.06 -6.35
CA ASP A 199 -30.54 1.63 -7.66
C ASP A 199 -30.44 3.16 -7.58
N GLY A 200 -29.58 3.78 -8.41
CA GLY A 200 -29.62 5.21 -8.64
C GLY A 200 -28.41 6.04 -8.29
N ALA A 201 -27.21 5.47 -8.13
CA ALA A 201 -26.01 6.29 -8.15
C ALA A 201 -25.74 6.72 -9.60
N ASP A 202 -26.06 7.96 -9.94
CA ASP A 202 -25.55 8.62 -11.14
C ASP A 202 -24.06 8.35 -11.25
N SER A 203 -23.63 7.75 -12.36
CA SER A 203 -22.23 7.42 -12.64
C SER A 203 -21.39 8.68 -12.95
N LEU A 204 -21.39 9.63 -12.02
CA LEU A 204 -20.53 10.79 -12.11
C LEU A 204 -19.08 10.32 -11.93
N SER A 205 -18.25 10.66 -12.89
CA SER A 205 -16.83 10.35 -12.88
C SER A 205 -16.20 10.91 -11.59
N GLY A 206 -15.32 10.14 -10.94
CA GLY A 206 -14.62 10.58 -9.73
C GLY A 206 -13.93 11.93 -9.87
N TRP A 207 -13.48 12.29 -11.09
CA TRP A 207 -12.92 13.59 -11.42
C TRP A 207 -13.90 14.75 -11.24
N ARG A 208 -15.18 14.56 -11.56
CA ARG A 208 -16.20 15.59 -11.31
C ARG A 208 -16.40 15.85 -9.83
N VAL A 209 -16.34 14.80 -9.00
CA VAL A 209 -16.45 14.95 -7.54
C VAL A 209 -15.26 15.76 -7.00
N LEU A 210 -14.03 15.47 -7.45
CA LEU A 210 -12.84 16.27 -7.07
C LEU A 210 -12.96 17.73 -7.51
N LEU A 211 -13.42 18.01 -8.74
CA LEU A 211 -13.51 19.37 -9.27
C LEU A 211 -14.63 20.18 -8.61
N THR A 212 -15.68 19.54 -8.11
CA THR A 212 -16.80 20.23 -7.46
C THR A 212 -16.59 20.44 -5.95
N CYS A 213 -15.84 19.55 -5.28
CA CYS A 213 -15.56 19.63 -3.85
C CYS A 213 -14.13 20.11 -3.61
N ARG A 214 -13.93 21.44 -3.48
CA ARG A 214 -12.59 22.04 -3.26
C ARG A 214 -11.82 21.44 -2.07
N PRO A 215 -12.42 21.22 -0.88
CA PRO A 215 -11.71 20.58 0.22
C PRO A 215 -11.19 19.18 -0.11
N LEU A 216 -11.96 18.39 -0.88
CA LEU A 216 -11.57 17.06 -1.32
C LEU A 216 -10.41 17.13 -2.34
N ALA A 217 -10.43 18.09 -3.25
CA ALA A 217 -9.35 18.32 -4.21
C ALA A 217 -8.03 18.67 -3.49
N VAL A 218 -8.09 19.55 -2.49
CA VAL A 218 -6.91 19.90 -1.67
C VAL A 218 -6.36 18.68 -0.95
N LEU A 219 -7.22 17.87 -0.33
CA LEU A 219 -6.81 16.61 0.31
C LEU A 219 -6.13 15.67 -0.71
N ALA A 220 -6.74 15.48 -1.87
CA ALA A 220 -6.21 14.59 -2.92
C ALA A 220 -4.83 15.06 -3.42
N ILE A 221 -4.67 16.36 -3.72
CA ILE A 221 -3.40 16.93 -4.19
C ILE A 221 -2.33 16.83 -3.09
N THR A 222 -2.68 17.13 -1.83
CA THR A 222 -1.76 17.02 -0.69
C THR A 222 -1.27 15.58 -0.53
N LEU A 223 -2.17 14.59 -0.62
CA LEU A 223 -1.81 13.17 -0.58
C LEU A 223 -0.98 12.74 -1.79
N GLY A 224 -1.29 13.24 -2.98
CA GLY A 224 -0.48 13.00 -4.18
C GLY A 224 0.96 13.50 -4.01
N LEU A 225 1.14 14.73 -3.54
CA LEU A 225 2.45 15.30 -3.23
C LEU A 225 3.16 14.53 -2.10
N PHE A 226 2.44 14.20 -1.04
CA PHE A 226 2.98 13.39 0.06
C PHE A 226 3.52 12.06 -0.46
N HIS A 227 2.74 11.30 -1.24
CA HIS A 227 3.16 9.99 -1.74
C HIS A 227 4.24 10.09 -2.81
N LEU A 228 4.28 11.18 -3.59
CA LEU A 228 5.39 11.49 -4.49
C LEU A 228 6.72 11.67 -3.73
N GLY A 229 6.68 12.28 -2.54
CA GLY A 229 7.85 12.38 -1.66
C GLY A 229 8.16 11.11 -0.88
N ASN A 230 7.14 10.26 -0.59
CA ASN A 230 7.26 9.16 0.37
C ASN A 230 7.61 7.80 -0.23
N ALA A 231 7.00 7.40 -1.34
CA ALA A 231 7.03 5.99 -1.78
C ALA A 231 8.44 5.49 -2.15
N ALA A 232 9.31 6.37 -2.63
CA ALA A 232 10.71 6.04 -2.89
C ALA A 232 11.55 5.88 -1.62
N MET A 233 11.16 6.51 -0.50
CA MET A 233 12.06 6.62 0.65
C MET A 233 12.44 5.29 1.27
N LEU A 234 11.51 4.34 1.37
CA LEU A 234 11.80 3.03 1.96
C LEU A 234 12.81 2.25 1.12
N PRO A 235 12.60 2.00 -0.19
CA PRO A 235 13.59 1.30 -1.01
C PRO A 235 14.90 2.07 -1.13
N LEU A 236 14.88 3.39 -1.25
CA LEU A 236 16.10 4.21 -1.31
C LEU A 236 16.92 4.14 -0.02
N TYR A 237 16.26 4.11 1.14
CA TYR A 237 16.97 4.03 2.41
C TYR A 237 17.66 2.67 2.58
N GLY A 238 17.02 1.57 2.18
CA GLY A 238 17.65 0.26 2.12
C GLY A 238 18.87 0.25 1.21
N MET A 239 18.76 0.78 0.00
CA MET A 239 19.87 0.89 -0.94
C MET A 239 21.01 1.81 -0.43
N ALA A 240 20.67 2.90 0.25
CA ALA A 240 21.66 3.82 0.81
C ALA A 240 22.51 3.16 1.90
N ILE A 241 21.87 2.38 2.79
CA ILE A 241 22.57 1.62 3.85
C ILE A 241 23.49 0.55 3.25
N VAL A 242 23.02 -0.18 2.23
CA VAL A 242 23.83 -1.18 1.51
C VAL A 242 25.02 -0.53 0.83
N ALA A 243 24.82 0.60 0.15
CA ALA A 243 25.90 1.34 -0.49
C ALA A 243 26.93 1.91 0.51
N ALA A 244 26.50 2.23 1.73
CA ALA A 244 27.38 2.67 2.82
C ALA A 244 28.04 1.51 3.58
N HIS A 245 27.83 0.24 3.19
CA HIS A 245 28.29 -0.95 3.91
C HIS A 245 27.91 -0.96 5.40
N ALA A 246 26.74 -0.37 5.75
CA ALA A 246 26.30 -0.14 7.13
C ALA A 246 25.46 -1.28 7.71
N GLY A 247 25.40 -2.45 7.05
CA GLY A 247 24.71 -3.65 7.54
C GLY A 247 24.26 -4.60 6.43
N ASP A 248 23.68 -5.72 6.85
CA ASP A 248 23.12 -6.72 5.92
C ASP A 248 21.85 -6.22 5.25
N ALA A 249 21.78 -6.35 3.92
CA ALA A 249 20.68 -5.85 3.10
C ALA A 249 19.31 -6.44 3.46
N ASN A 250 19.26 -7.76 3.71
CA ASN A 250 18.01 -8.46 3.99
C ASN A 250 17.52 -8.18 5.41
N ALA A 251 18.43 -8.24 6.40
CA ALA A 251 18.10 -7.95 7.80
C ALA A 251 17.61 -6.51 7.99
N LEU A 252 18.24 -5.55 7.33
CA LEU A 252 17.85 -4.13 7.40
C LEU A 252 16.53 -3.88 6.68
N THR A 253 16.34 -4.46 5.50
CA THR A 253 15.06 -4.35 4.77
C THR A 253 13.90 -4.92 5.60
N ALA A 254 14.10 -6.08 6.22
CA ALA A 254 13.10 -6.65 7.14
C ALA A 254 12.80 -5.73 8.33
N THR A 255 13.84 -5.18 8.94
CA THR A 255 13.70 -4.24 10.07
C THR A 255 12.90 -3.01 9.66
N THR A 256 13.11 -2.47 8.45
CA THR A 256 12.31 -1.32 7.96
C THR A 256 10.82 -1.64 7.93
N ILE A 257 10.44 -2.80 7.41
CA ILE A 257 9.05 -3.22 7.31
C ILE A 257 8.45 -3.44 8.71
N VAL A 258 9.13 -4.18 9.56
CA VAL A 258 8.62 -4.53 10.90
C VAL A 258 8.41 -3.27 11.76
N VAL A 259 9.39 -2.35 11.78
CA VAL A 259 9.30 -1.12 12.59
C VAL A 259 8.16 -0.22 12.07
N ALA A 260 8.04 -0.04 10.75
CA ALA A 260 6.96 0.74 10.17
C ALA A 260 5.59 0.15 10.50
N GLN A 261 5.40 -1.16 10.27
CA GLN A 261 4.13 -1.86 10.53
C GLN A 261 3.76 -1.83 12.02
N ALA A 262 4.70 -2.09 12.91
CA ALA A 262 4.44 -2.02 14.35
C ALA A 262 4.00 -0.62 14.77
N THR A 263 4.67 0.42 14.27
CA THR A 263 4.30 1.82 14.53
C THR A 263 2.92 2.15 13.96
N MET A 264 2.62 1.72 12.72
CA MET A 264 1.30 1.91 12.10
C MET A 264 0.17 1.34 12.97
N VAL A 265 0.35 0.12 13.49
CA VAL A 265 -0.66 -0.52 14.37
C VAL A 265 -0.89 0.32 15.63
N VAL A 266 0.17 0.71 16.34
CA VAL A 266 0.06 1.52 17.55
C VAL A 266 -0.62 2.86 17.27
N VAL A 267 -0.19 3.54 16.21
CA VAL A 267 -0.71 4.86 15.82
C VAL A 267 -2.16 4.78 15.37
N ALA A 268 -2.55 3.75 14.62
CA ALA A 268 -3.94 3.56 14.20
C ALA A 268 -4.89 3.38 15.40
N LEU A 269 -4.45 2.69 16.46
CA LEU A 269 -5.23 2.55 17.70
C LEU A 269 -5.42 3.89 18.45
N LEU A 270 -4.46 4.80 18.31
CA LEU A 270 -4.51 6.12 18.96
C LEU A 270 -5.22 7.17 18.09
N ALA A 271 -5.26 6.97 16.78
CA ALA A 271 -5.75 7.95 15.81
C ALA A 271 -7.18 8.44 16.12
N MET A 272 -8.10 7.53 16.46
CA MET A 272 -9.49 7.90 16.77
C MET A 272 -9.61 8.74 18.03
N ARG A 273 -8.72 8.55 19.02
CA ARG A 273 -8.66 9.42 20.21
C ARG A 273 -8.16 10.81 19.84
N TRP A 274 -7.12 10.87 19.00
CA TRP A 274 -6.52 12.14 18.56
C TRP A 274 -7.48 12.95 17.70
N ILE A 275 -8.23 12.29 16.79
CA ILE A 275 -9.28 12.95 15.99
C ILE A 275 -10.34 13.61 16.89
N ARG A 276 -10.79 12.92 17.94
CA ARG A 276 -11.82 13.45 18.86
C ARG A 276 -11.34 14.66 19.65
N VAL A 277 -10.04 14.72 19.97
CA VAL A 277 -9.47 15.82 20.80
C VAL A 277 -9.04 17.00 19.93
N HIS A 278 -8.40 16.73 18.77
CA HIS A 278 -7.74 17.78 17.98
C HIS A 278 -8.41 18.03 16.63
N GLY A 279 -9.34 17.16 16.20
CA GLY A 279 -9.97 17.21 14.88
C GLY A 279 -9.10 16.65 13.76
N HIS A 280 -9.73 16.38 12.60
CA HIS A 280 -9.10 15.76 11.45
C HIS A 280 -7.94 16.57 10.86
N TRP A 281 -8.10 17.90 10.82
CA TRP A 281 -7.11 18.80 10.23
C TRP A 281 -5.75 18.73 10.92
N TRP A 282 -5.74 18.81 12.26
CA TRP A 282 -4.51 18.77 13.05
C TRP A 282 -3.83 17.41 13.00
N VAL A 283 -4.62 16.32 13.05
CA VAL A 283 -4.06 14.97 12.99
C VAL A 283 -3.42 14.68 11.65
N LEU A 284 -4.02 15.15 10.53
CA LEU A 284 -3.40 15.06 9.22
C LEU A 284 -2.19 15.98 9.07
N LEU A 285 -2.18 17.16 9.68
CA LEU A 285 -1.00 18.02 9.70
C LEU A 285 0.20 17.28 10.34
N VAL A 286 -0.01 16.62 11.48
CA VAL A 286 1.04 15.81 12.13
C VAL A 286 1.49 14.67 11.20
N ALA A 287 0.55 13.98 10.55
CA ALA A 287 0.87 12.93 9.58
C ALA A 287 1.73 13.44 8.41
N PHE A 288 1.38 14.61 7.87
CA PHE A 288 2.14 15.22 6.76
C PHE A 288 3.50 15.76 7.21
N MET A 289 3.62 16.32 8.42
CA MET A 289 4.89 16.79 8.99
C MET A 289 5.88 15.65 9.28
N ALA A 290 5.39 14.43 9.49
CA ALA A 290 6.27 13.28 9.71
C ALA A 290 7.21 13.04 8.52
N LEU A 291 6.79 13.30 7.28
CA LEU A 291 7.58 13.03 6.09
C LEU A 291 8.77 13.99 5.88
N PRO A 292 8.65 15.32 5.96
CA PRO A 292 9.80 16.21 5.94
C PRO A 292 10.82 15.89 7.04
N LEU A 293 10.33 15.58 8.25
CA LEU A 293 11.20 15.19 9.36
C LEU A 293 11.90 13.86 9.07
N ARG A 294 11.17 12.88 8.54
CA ARG A 294 11.75 11.60 8.06
C ARG A 294 12.84 11.82 7.04
N ALA A 295 12.64 12.74 6.09
CA ALA A 295 13.60 13.05 5.05
C ALA A 295 14.92 13.64 5.63
N LEU A 296 14.81 14.55 6.58
CA LEU A 296 15.95 15.11 7.29
C LEU A 296 16.72 14.04 8.08
N VAL A 297 15.99 13.19 8.80
CA VAL A 297 16.59 12.07 9.54
C VAL A 297 17.27 11.08 8.60
N ALA A 298 16.61 10.68 7.50
CA ALA A 298 17.17 9.77 6.51
C ALA A 298 18.43 10.33 5.84
N ALA A 299 18.43 11.63 5.52
CA ALA A 299 19.61 12.30 4.95
C ALA A 299 20.78 12.41 5.92
N SER A 300 20.50 12.46 7.23
CA SER A 300 21.53 12.65 8.27
C SER A 300 22.07 11.33 8.81
N LEU A 301 21.26 10.27 8.83
CA LEU A 301 21.52 8.99 9.50
C LEU A 301 21.48 7.81 8.51
N ILE A 302 22.40 7.78 7.55
CA ILE A 302 22.58 6.61 6.66
C ILE A 302 23.42 5.56 7.41
N GLN A 303 22.80 4.94 8.42
CA GLN A 303 23.42 3.94 9.30
C GLN A 303 22.39 2.88 9.68
N GLY A 304 22.83 1.67 10.06
CA GLY A 304 21.92 0.57 10.39
C GLY A 304 20.87 0.91 11.45
N TRP A 305 21.27 1.61 12.55
CA TRP A 305 20.33 2.02 13.60
C TRP A 305 19.38 3.17 13.19
N GLY A 306 19.76 3.94 12.17
CA GLY A 306 18.92 5.02 11.62
C GLY A 306 17.58 4.50 11.03
N VAL A 307 17.48 3.19 10.76
CA VAL A 307 16.25 2.53 10.35
C VAL A 307 15.12 2.81 11.36
N PHE A 308 15.40 2.78 12.66
CA PHE A 308 14.36 2.96 13.68
C PHE A 308 13.67 4.33 13.61
N PRO A 309 14.36 5.47 13.75
CA PRO A 309 13.68 6.77 13.69
C PRO A 309 13.06 7.04 12.32
N VAL A 310 13.70 6.61 11.22
CA VAL A 310 13.17 6.78 9.86
C VAL A 310 11.86 6.02 9.69
N GLN A 311 11.76 4.79 10.17
CA GLN A 311 10.55 3.98 9.99
C GLN A 311 9.47 4.23 11.04
N ILE A 312 9.81 4.72 12.23
CA ILE A 312 8.83 5.23 13.20
C ILE A 312 8.09 6.45 12.60
N LEU A 313 8.80 7.36 11.94
CA LEU A 313 8.20 8.51 11.28
C LEU A 313 7.33 8.10 10.08
N ASP A 314 7.74 7.07 9.32
CA ASP A 314 6.93 6.48 8.26
C ASP A 314 5.62 5.89 8.80
N GLY A 315 5.75 5.01 9.79
CA GLY A 315 4.61 4.36 10.44
C GLY A 315 3.65 5.37 11.09
N LEU A 316 4.17 6.48 11.66
CA LEU A 316 3.35 7.57 12.19
C LEU A 316 2.51 8.22 11.07
N GLY A 317 3.15 8.62 9.97
CA GLY A 317 2.47 9.23 8.83
C GLY A 317 1.44 8.30 8.21
N ALA A 318 1.83 7.08 7.87
CA ALA A 318 0.98 6.08 7.23
C ALA A 318 -0.17 5.62 8.16
N GLY A 319 0.10 5.36 9.44
CA GLY A 319 -0.89 4.92 10.41
C GLY A 319 -1.98 5.97 10.65
N LEU A 320 -1.62 7.26 10.76
CA LEU A 320 -2.61 8.34 10.88
C LEU A 320 -3.43 8.48 9.59
N GLN A 321 -2.79 8.48 8.42
CA GLN A 321 -3.48 8.62 7.14
C GLN A 321 -4.46 7.49 6.89
N ALA A 322 -4.11 6.25 7.21
CA ALA A 322 -4.98 5.09 7.01
C ALA A 322 -6.33 5.20 7.72
N VAL A 323 -6.39 5.92 8.86
CA VAL A 323 -7.62 6.13 9.64
C VAL A 323 -8.29 7.46 9.29
N VAL A 324 -7.51 8.54 9.21
CA VAL A 324 -8.05 9.90 9.14
C VAL A 324 -8.53 10.25 7.73
N VAL A 325 -7.85 9.77 6.67
CA VAL A 325 -8.22 10.10 5.28
C VAL A 325 -9.61 9.57 4.93
N PRO A 326 -9.93 8.27 5.12
CA PRO A 326 -11.27 7.77 4.85
C PRO A 326 -12.35 8.47 5.69
N ALA A 327 -12.06 8.74 6.97
CA ALA A 327 -12.99 9.43 7.86
C ALA A 327 -13.29 10.86 7.39
N LEU A 328 -12.26 11.61 6.96
CA LEU A 328 -12.44 12.96 6.45
C LEU A 328 -13.19 12.96 5.11
N VAL A 329 -12.88 12.05 4.19
CA VAL A 329 -13.60 11.91 2.90
C VAL A 329 -15.07 11.62 3.15
N ALA A 330 -15.40 10.70 4.07
CA ALA A 330 -16.77 10.38 4.42
C ALA A 330 -17.50 11.62 4.96
N ARG A 331 -16.83 12.41 5.79
CA ARG A 331 -17.39 13.64 6.37
C ARG A 331 -17.60 14.74 5.32
N LEU A 332 -16.62 15.00 4.45
CA LEU A 332 -16.71 15.98 3.37
C LEU A 332 -17.81 15.69 2.34
N LEU A 333 -18.16 14.42 2.17
CA LEU A 333 -19.16 13.96 1.20
C LEU A 333 -20.43 13.42 1.86
N GLN A 334 -20.62 13.69 3.16
CA GLN A 334 -21.81 13.28 3.90
C GLN A 334 -23.09 13.83 3.22
N GLY A 335 -24.11 13.00 3.09
CA GLY A 335 -25.39 13.37 2.44
C GLY A 335 -25.35 13.45 0.91
N THR A 336 -24.18 13.31 0.27
CA THR A 336 -24.07 13.35 -1.20
C THR A 336 -24.30 12.01 -1.90
N GLY A 337 -24.24 10.89 -1.15
CA GLY A 337 -24.22 9.53 -1.72
C GLY A 337 -22.95 9.18 -2.51
N ARG A 338 -21.89 9.99 -2.43
CA ARG A 338 -20.68 9.91 -3.29
C ARG A 338 -19.40 9.58 -2.54
N VAL A 339 -19.47 9.12 -1.31
CA VAL A 339 -18.31 8.85 -0.46
C VAL A 339 -17.32 7.88 -1.12
N ASN A 340 -17.80 6.76 -1.67
CA ASN A 340 -16.93 5.76 -2.30
C ASN A 340 -16.26 6.29 -3.58
N VAL A 341 -16.99 7.07 -4.38
CA VAL A 341 -16.44 7.70 -5.59
C VAL A 341 -15.37 8.73 -5.22
N GLY A 342 -15.62 9.54 -4.19
CA GLY A 342 -14.65 10.50 -3.67
C GLY A 342 -13.42 9.83 -3.08
N GLN A 343 -13.59 8.76 -2.33
CA GLN A 343 -12.47 7.95 -1.80
C GLN A 343 -11.62 7.39 -2.94
N GLY A 344 -12.25 6.80 -3.96
CA GLY A 344 -11.55 6.28 -5.13
C GLY A 344 -10.77 7.36 -5.89
N ALA A 345 -11.37 8.56 -6.04
CA ALA A 345 -10.71 9.68 -6.70
C ALA A 345 -9.48 10.18 -5.91
N VAL A 346 -9.58 10.28 -4.58
CA VAL A 346 -8.44 10.62 -3.70
C VAL A 346 -7.33 9.58 -3.82
N MET A 347 -7.68 8.29 -3.76
CA MET A 347 -6.72 7.18 -3.89
C MET A 347 -6.05 7.16 -5.26
N THR A 348 -6.74 7.58 -6.32
CA THR A 348 -6.14 7.67 -7.66
C THR A 348 -5.04 8.73 -7.70
N VAL A 349 -5.29 9.94 -7.18
CA VAL A 349 -4.29 11.00 -7.13
C VAL A 349 -3.10 10.61 -6.25
N GLN A 350 -3.37 9.99 -5.11
CA GLN A 350 -2.35 9.41 -4.23
C GLN A 350 -1.51 8.36 -4.98
N GLY A 351 -2.15 7.47 -5.72
CA GLY A 351 -1.50 6.42 -6.51
C GLY A 351 -0.59 6.96 -7.61
N VAL A 352 -0.98 8.07 -8.27
CA VAL A 352 -0.11 8.77 -9.24
C VAL A 352 1.19 9.22 -8.57
N GLY A 353 1.10 9.88 -7.42
CA GLY A 353 2.28 10.30 -6.67
C GLY A 353 3.17 9.11 -6.28
N ALA A 354 2.57 8.06 -5.73
CA ALA A 354 3.27 6.85 -5.32
C ALA A 354 3.96 6.13 -6.49
N ALA A 355 3.30 6.04 -7.65
CA ALA A 355 3.84 5.37 -8.83
C ALA A 355 5.04 6.12 -9.45
N LEU A 356 5.04 7.44 -9.41
CA LEU A 356 6.13 8.27 -9.97
C LEU A 356 7.31 8.41 -9.00
N SER A 357 7.09 8.26 -7.70
CA SER A 357 8.08 8.48 -6.65
C SER A 357 9.38 7.66 -6.84
N PRO A 358 9.34 6.33 -7.11
CA PRO A 358 10.57 5.55 -7.25
C PRO A 358 11.45 5.98 -8.40
N ALA A 359 10.90 6.36 -9.55
CA ALA A 359 11.68 6.89 -10.67
C ALA A 359 12.33 8.22 -10.30
N LEU A 360 11.57 9.15 -9.71
CA LEU A 360 12.07 10.45 -9.29
C LEU A 360 13.18 10.28 -8.24
N GLY A 361 12.92 9.51 -7.19
CA GLY A 361 13.88 9.29 -6.11
C GLY A 361 15.14 8.56 -6.58
N GLY A 362 14.98 7.53 -7.43
CA GLY A 362 16.08 6.77 -8.01
C GLY A 362 16.97 7.63 -8.91
N TRP A 363 16.35 8.50 -9.73
CA TRP A 363 17.08 9.42 -10.61
C TRP A 363 17.85 10.49 -9.81
N LEU A 364 17.20 11.08 -8.80
CA LEU A 364 17.85 12.05 -7.90
C LEU A 364 19.02 11.40 -7.15
N ALA A 365 18.85 10.17 -6.65
CA ALA A 365 19.92 9.47 -5.96
C ALA A 365 21.08 9.09 -6.88
N HIS A 366 20.80 8.74 -8.13
CA HIS A 366 21.82 8.46 -9.14
C HIS A 366 22.64 9.70 -9.52
N ALA A 367 21.95 10.83 -9.72
CA ALA A 367 22.59 12.07 -10.17
C ALA A 367 23.31 12.84 -9.05
N PHE A 368 22.74 12.87 -7.84
CA PHE A 368 23.18 13.75 -6.75
C PHE A 368 23.50 13.02 -5.44
N GLY A 369 23.34 11.70 -5.42
CA GLY A 369 23.53 10.88 -4.23
C GLY A 369 22.30 10.82 -3.30
N TYR A 370 22.28 9.82 -2.42
CA TYR A 370 21.13 9.50 -1.55
C TYR A 370 20.72 10.66 -0.63
N ARG A 371 21.70 11.38 -0.03
CA ARG A 371 21.41 12.49 0.89
C ARG A 371 20.56 13.57 0.21
N ILE A 372 20.97 14.00 -1.00
CA ILE A 372 20.25 15.03 -1.76
C ILE A 372 18.90 14.50 -2.22
N ALA A 373 18.80 13.24 -2.63
CA ALA A 373 17.53 12.63 -2.98
C ALA A 373 16.53 12.67 -1.82
N PHE A 374 16.93 12.31 -0.59
CA PHE A 374 16.06 12.40 0.58
C PHE A 374 15.61 13.83 0.85
N LEU A 375 16.54 14.82 0.79
CA LEU A 375 16.19 16.22 1.00
C LEU A 375 15.24 16.76 -0.08
N ALA A 376 15.43 16.39 -1.33
CA ALA A 376 14.55 16.80 -2.43
C ALA A 376 13.15 16.21 -2.28
N LEU A 377 13.05 14.91 -1.95
CA LEU A 377 11.77 14.25 -1.65
C LEU A 377 11.10 14.90 -0.43
N GLY A 378 11.88 15.25 0.60
CA GLY A 378 11.42 16.02 1.75
C GLY A 378 10.92 17.41 1.37
N GLY A 379 11.56 18.08 0.41
CA GLY A 379 11.12 19.36 -0.14
C GLY A 379 9.73 19.28 -0.79
N ILE A 380 9.45 18.19 -1.54
CA ILE A 380 8.10 17.92 -2.07
C ILE A 380 7.09 17.73 -0.92
N ALA A 381 7.50 17.04 0.15
CA ALA A 381 6.65 16.88 1.32
C ALA A 381 6.37 18.22 2.03
N VAL A 382 7.32 19.14 2.07
CA VAL A 382 7.10 20.51 2.59
C VAL A 382 6.04 21.23 1.77
N LEU A 383 6.01 21.06 0.44
CA LEU A 383 4.94 21.62 -0.41
C LEU A 383 3.57 21.04 -0.06
N ALA A 384 3.51 19.73 0.24
CA ALA A 384 2.26 19.10 0.71
C ALA A 384 1.80 19.72 2.05
N VAL A 385 2.72 19.89 3.00
CA VAL A 385 2.44 20.55 4.29
C VAL A 385 1.98 22.00 4.11
N ALA A 386 2.66 22.77 3.26
CA ALA A 386 2.32 24.17 2.98
C ALA A 386 0.93 24.29 2.35
N LEU A 387 0.60 23.43 1.40
CA LEU A 387 -0.74 23.38 0.79
C LEU A 387 -1.82 23.07 1.84
N TRP A 388 -1.58 22.04 2.68
CA TRP A 388 -2.51 21.67 3.75
C TRP A 388 -2.72 22.79 4.77
N ALA A 389 -1.64 23.41 5.21
CA ALA A 389 -1.65 24.51 6.17
C ALA A 389 -2.30 25.78 5.58
N GLY A 390 -1.99 26.13 4.34
CA GLY A 390 -2.54 27.29 3.66
C GLY A 390 -4.05 27.21 3.41
N CYS A 391 -4.60 26.01 3.28
CA CYS A 391 -6.04 25.79 3.09
C CYS A 391 -6.82 25.51 4.39
N ARG A 392 -6.23 25.78 5.57
CA ARG A 392 -6.79 25.49 6.89
C ARG A 392 -8.24 25.96 7.06
N GLY A 393 -8.53 27.23 6.76
CA GLY A 393 -9.85 27.82 6.97
C GLY A 393 -10.95 27.09 6.20
N MET A 394 -10.68 26.76 4.92
CA MET A 394 -11.62 26.02 4.08
C MET A 394 -11.84 24.58 4.57
N LEU A 395 -10.76 23.90 5.00
CA LEU A 395 -10.81 22.51 5.45
C LEU A 395 -11.49 22.36 6.81
N GLN A 396 -11.25 23.27 7.75
CA GLN A 396 -11.90 23.27 9.05
C GLN A 396 -13.38 23.60 8.92
N ALA A 397 -13.74 24.67 8.19
CA ALA A 397 -15.14 25.01 7.96
C ALA A 397 -15.94 23.85 7.33
N ALA A 398 -15.35 23.13 6.37
CA ALA A 398 -15.98 21.98 5.76
C ALA A 398 -16.06 20.76 6.70
N SER A 399 -15.08 20.60 7.61
CA SER A 399 -15.11 19.53 8.61
C SER A 399 -16.04 19.79 9.77
N ASP A 400 -16.37 21.03 10.07
CA ASP A 400 -17.24 21.42 11.21
C ASP A 400 -18.72 21.52 10.78
N ALA A 401 -18.97 21.71 9.48
CA ALA A 401 -20.32 21.79 8.91
C ALA A 401 -21.03 20.43 8.68
N GLY A 402 -20.33 19.30 8.82
CA GLY A 402 -20.85 17.93 8.75
C GLY A 402 -20.81 17.26 10.12
#